data_0aa19a902589b42feb80aacfe2fd3f6e
#
_entry.id   0aa19a902589b42feb80aacfe2fd3f6e
#
_cell.length_a   1.000
_cell.length_b   1.000
_cell.length_c   1.000
_cell.angle_alpha   90.00
_cell.angle_beta   90.00
_cell.angle_gamma   90.00
#
_symmetry.space_group_name_H-M   'P 1'
#
loop_
_entity.id
_entity.type
_entity.pdbx_description
1 polymer ?
#
loop_
_entity_poly.entity_id
_entity_poly.type
_entity_poly.pdbx_seq_one_letter_code
_entity_poly.pdbx_strand_id
1 'polypeptide(L)'
;MSSIKLSTKFSYGVGAIGEASVLWLLATLAFFFYNQVIGLSGFLTGLAVSIAIFFDAISDPLVGSMSDNFKSKLGRRHPFMFASPLPVMICIFLIFTPPEGMNQLAIFAWFTGFTILLKLSITLFTIPHLALGAELSDDYIERSKIMSFNNVLSYTGVIIMHVYVWFFIFPNIEGYELGQLSRDAYPPIVIFTCILVGIALTSSAYFTKDQIPKLKQPKERKSKNNLFRFFKDIGKVLKNKNYLYLLLGIFFLSILIGTHEVLGLYMYTFYWKLSPIQTGWLILNNVFGYAIGFIVTARLHAKFDKPIIIVLSAITLSVFWSLAVILSLFGLAPDPASWD
;
A
#
# COMPACT_ATOMS: atom_id res chain seq x y z
N MET A 1 13.40 28.73 -14.80
CA MET A 1 12.07 28.16 -14.47
C MET A 1 11.86 28.28 -12.98
N SER A 2 10.69 28.78 -12.53
CA SER A 2 10.43 28.99 -11.10
C SER A 2 10.25 27.62 -10.41
N SER A 3 10.99 27.39 -9.33
CA SER A 3 10.78 26.20 -8.49
C SER A 3 9.36 26.20 -7.93
N ILE A 4 8.74 25.02 -7.86
CA ILE A 4 7.42 24.86 -7.22
C ILE A 4 7.56 25.20 -5.74
N LYS A 5 6.60 25.96 -5.20
CA LYS A 5 6.57 26.35 -3.79
C LYS A 5 6.62 25.11 -2.89
N LEU A 6 7.36 25.20 -1.79
CA LEU A 6 7.46 24.11 -0.81
C LEU A 6 6.07 23.73 -0.25
N SER A 7 5.21 24.72 -0.03
CA SER A 7 3.81 24.50 0.40
C SER A 7 3.04 23.61 -0.57
N THR A 8 3.19 23.83 -1.89
CA THR A 8 2.53 22.98 -2.90
C THR A 8 3.05 21.54 -2.88
N LYS A 9 4.37 21.35 -2.73
CA LYS A 9 4.98 20.00 -2.60
C LYS A 9 4.47 19.28 -1.37
N PHE A 10 4.37 20.00 -0.24
CA PHE A 10 3.86 19.44 1.01
C PHE A 10 2.35 19.11 0.89
N SER A 11 1.54 20.03 0.37
CA SER A 11 0.10 19.82 0.18
C SER A 11 -0.17 18.62 -0.75
N TYR A 12 0.61 18.46 -1.82
CA TYR A 12 0.55 17.30 -2.68
C TYR A 12 0.93 16.03 -1.90
N GLY A 13 2.08 16.01 -1.24
CA GLY A 13 2.58 14.82 -0.55
C GLY A 13 1.73 14.38 0.65
N VAL A 14 0.95 15.27 1.30
CA VAL A 14 0.05 14.90 2.40
C VAL A 14 -0.96 13.82 1.97
N GLY A 15 -1.41 13.82 0.70
CA GLY A 15 -2.27 12.76 0.16
C GLY A 15 -1.64 11.37 0.29
N ALA A 16 -0.33 11.27 0.09
CA ALA A 16 0.39 10.00 0.20
C ALA A 16 0.39 9.43 1.63
N ILE A 17 0.23 10.26 2.68
CA ILE A 17 0.02 9.77 4.05
C ILE A 17 -1.25 8.93 4.11
N GLY A 18 -2.36 9.45 3.58
CA GLY A 18 -3.63 8.72 3.55
C GLY A 18 -3.58 7.46 2.71
N GLU A 19 -3.03 7.54 1.49
CA GLU A 19 -2.87 6.38 0.60
C GLU A 19 -2.08 5.26 1.28
N ALA A 20 -0.92 5.58 1.83
CA ALA A 20 -0.04 4.61 2.48
C ALA A 20 -0.66 4.02 3.76
N SER A 21 -1.42 4.81 4.51
CA SER A 21 -2.14 4.33 5.71
C SER A 21 -3.21 3.30 5.35
N VAL A 22 -3.97 3.51 4.27
CA VAL A 22 -4.96 2.53 3.77
C VAL A 22 -4.28 1.25 3.32
N LEU A 23 -3.20 1.36 2.53
CA LEU A 23 -2.47 0.20 2.02
C LEU A 23 -1.85 -0.59 3.16
N TRP A 24 -1.23 0.09 4.14
CA TRP A 24 -0.66 -0.54 5.32
C TRP A 24 -1.71 -1.31 6.13
N LEU A 25 -2.86 -0.69 6.39
CA LEU A 25 -3.96 -1.31 7.14
C LEU A 25 -4.44 -2.60 6.46
N LEU A 26 -4.64 -2.56 5.13
CA LEU A 26 -5.07 -3.74 4.37
C LEU A 26 -4.00 -4.83 4.33
N ALA A 27 -2.76 -4.47 4.01
CA ALA A 27 -1.67 -5.43 3.85
C ALA A 27 -1.28 -6.09 5.17
N THR A 28 -1.23 -5.30 6.26
CA THR A 28 -0.73 -5.79 7.55
C THR A 28 -1.83 -6.46 8.37
N LEU A 29 -3.03 -5.87 8.43
CA LEU A 29 -4.03 -6.28 9.41
C LEU A 29 -5.24 -7.02 8.81
N ALA A 30 -5.68 -6.69 7.58
CA ALA A 30 -6.98 -7.19 7.11
C ALA A 30 -6.99 -8.72 6.95
N PHE A 31 -5.95 -9.32 6.37
CA PHE A 31 -5.86 -10.77 6.22
C PHE A 31 -5.83 -11.45 7.59
N PHE A 32 -5.00 -10.96 8.52
CA PHE A 32 -4.86 -11.51 9.87
C PHE A 32 -6.16 -11.39 10.65
N PHE A 33 -6.82 -10.23 10.62
CA PHE A 33 -8.10 -9.97 11.28
C PHE A 33 -9.18 -10.95 10.81
N TYR A 34 -9.37 -11.09 9.50
CA TYR A 34 -10.40 -11.98 8.99
C TYR A 34 -10.11 -13.45 9.30
N ASN A 35 -8.84 -13.86 9.22
CA ASN A 35 -8.49 -15.25 9.46
C ASN A 35 -8.40 -15.59 10.95
N GLN A 36 -7.75 -14.77 11.78
CA GLN A 36 -7.49 -15.10 13.18
C GLN A 36 -8.53 -14.58 14.16
N VAL A 37 -9.14 -13.42 13.88
CA VAL A 37 -10.08 -12.77 14.80
C VAL A 37 -11.53 -13.10 14.43
N ILE A 38 -11.86 -13.04 13.14
CA ILE A 38 -13.24 -13.34 12.65
C ILE A 38 -13.43 -14.83 12.38
N GLY A 39 -12.35 -15.59 12.14
CA GLY A 39 -12.41 -17.03 11.92
C GLY A 39 -12.78 -17.43 10.48
N LEU A 40 -12.59 -16.56 9.49
CA LEU A 40 -12.73 -16.94 8.08
C LEU A 40 -11.57 -17.87 7.68
N SER A 41 -11.90 -18.96 6.97
CA SER A 41 -10.86 -19.90 6.54
C SER A 41 -9.74 -19.19 5.73
N GLY A 42 -8.47 -19.63 5.89
CA GLY A 42 -7.34 -19.03 5.20
C GLY A 42 -7.47 -19.05 3.67
N PHE A 43 -8.09 -20.12 3.13
CA PHE A 43 -8.37 -20.21 1.69
C PHE A 43 -9.33 -19.11 1.23
N LEU A 44 -10.47 -18.93 1.93
CA LEU A 44 -11.45 -17.91 1.59
C LEU A 44 -10.89 -16.50 1.79
N THR A 45 -10.10 -16.28 2.85
CA THR A 45 -9.43 -14.99 3.10
C THR A 45 -8.45 -14.66 1.96
N GLY A 46 -7.62 -15.61 1.56
CA GLY A 46 -6.70 -15.43 0.44
C GLY A 46 -7.41 -15.21 -0.90
N LEU A 47 -8.50 -15.95 -1.13
CA LEU A 47 -9.32 -15.81 -2.34
C LEU A 47 -9.96 -14.41 -2.40
N ALA A 48 -10.48 -13.88 -1.29
CA ALA A 48 -11.07 -12.54 -1.20
C ALA A 48 -10.06 -11.45 -1.59
N VAL A 49 -8.85 -11.52 -1.02
CA VAL A 49 -7.76 -10.58 -1.34
C VAL A 49 -7.34 -10.70 -2.81
N SER A 50 -7.21 -11.93 -3.33
CA SER A 50 -6.84 -12.17 -4.73
C SER A 50 -7.86 -11.60 -5.71
N ILE A 51 -9.15 -11.77 -5.43
CA ILE A 51 -10.23 -11.19 -6.24
C ILE A 51 -10.14 -9.66 -6.20
N ALA A 52 -9.94 -9.05 -5.04
CA ALA A 52 -9.85 -7.60 -4.92
C ALA A 52 -8.63 -7.03 -5.69
N ILE A 53 -7.48 -7.71 -5.66
CA ILE A 53 -6.28 -7.32 -6.44
C ILE A 53 -6.54 -7.44 -7.95
N PHE A 54 -7.26 -8.47 -8.38
CA PHE A 54 -7.63 -8.62 -9.78
C PHE A 54 -8.53 -7.46 -10.27
N PHE A 55 -9.51 -7.06 -9.45
CA PHE A 55 -10.35 -5.90 -9.76
C PHE A 55 -9.55 -4.58 -9.76
N ASP A 56 -8.59 -4.42 -8.87
CA ASP A 56 -7.67 -3.28 -8.81
C ASP A 56 -6.89 -3.12 -10.13
N ALA A 57 -6.32 -4.21 -10.63
CA ALA A 57 -5.58 -4.23 -11.89
C ALA A 57 -6.43 -3.80 -13.11
N ILE A 58 -7.76 -3.98 -13.05
CA ILE A 58 -8.69 -3.53 -14.10
C ILE A 58 -9.11 -2.07 -13.86
N SER A 59 -9.39 -1.71 -12.61
CA SER A 59 -9.93 -0.39 -12.26
C SER A 59 -8.91 0.74 -12.46
N ASP A 60 -7.62 0.50 -12.19
CA ASP A 60 -6.57 1.51 -12.29
C ASP A 60 -6.48 2.14 -13.70
N PRO A 61 -6.36 1.37 -14.80
CA PRO A 61 -6.36 1.92 -16.14
C PRO A 61 -7.69 2.60 -16.52
N LEU A 62 -8.81 2.09 -16.00
CA LEU A 62 -10.14 2.68 -16.26
C LEU A 62 -10.25 4.07 -15.60
N VAL A 63 -9.95 4.17 -14.32
CA VAL A 63 -9.96 5.46 -13.59
C VAL A 63 -8.94 6.42 -14.20
N GLY A 64 -7.75 5.94 -14.56
CA GLY A 64 -6.74 6.75 -15.25
C GLY A 64 -7.31 7.36 -16.53
N SER A 65 -7.89 6.53 -17.38
CA SER A 65 -8.52 6.98 -18.61
C SER A 65 -9.71 7.92 -18.38
N MET A 66 -10.57 7.61 -17.41
CA MET A 66 -11.71 8.47 -17.04
C MET A 66 -11.23 9.85 -16.57
N SER A 67 -10.27 9.88 -15.65
CA SER A 67 -9.74 11.14 -15.09
C SER A 67 -9.00 11.97 -16.14
N ASP A 68 -8.31 11.34 -17.10
CA ASP A 68 -7.61 12.03 -18.19
C ASP A 68 -8.55 12.79 -19.13
N ASN A 69 -9.73 12.24 -19.36
CA ASN A 69 -10.71 12.78 -20.32
C ASN A 69 -11.83 13.60 -19.66
N PHE A 70 -11.85 13.68 -18.32
CA PHE A 70 -12.91 14.37 -17.60
C PHE A 70 -12.77 15.89 -17.73
N LYS A 71 -13.90 16.57 -17.95
CA LYS A 71 -13.94 18.03 -18.09
C LYS A 71 -14.85 18.60 -16.99
N SER A 72 -14.28 19.39 -16.08
CA SER A 72 -15.04 20.08 -15.05
C SER A 72 -14.42 21.43 -14.67
N LYS A 73 -15.18 22.26 -13.92
CA LYS A 73 -14.68 23.50 -13.33
C LYS A 73 -13.54 23.28 -12.32
N LEU A 74 -13.48 22.09 -11.72
CA LEU A 74 -12.39 21.65 -10.80
C LEU A 74 -11.25 20.94 -11.57
N GLY A 75 -11.14 21.18 -12.87
CA GLY A 75 -10.15 20.45 -13.70
C GLY A 75 -10.54 18.99 -13.91
N ARG A 76 -9.58 18.19 -14.37
CA ARG A 76 -9.83 16.79 -14.72
C ARG A 76 -9.53 15.81 -13.57
N ARG A 77 -8.60 16.14 -12.66
CA ARG A 77 -8.10 15.24 -11.59
C ARG A 77 -8.86 15.41 -10.27
N HIS A 78 -9.05 16.68 -9.84
CA HIS A 78 -9.60 17.02 -8.52
C HIS A 78 -11.00 16.47 -8.24
N PRO A 79 -11.95 16.37 -9.20
CA PRO A 79 -13.26 15.77 -8.93
C PRO A 79 -13.18 14.35 -8.40
N PHE A 80 -12.26 13.53 -8.94
CA PHE A 80 -12.03 12.17 -8.48
C PHE A 80 -11.38 12.14 -7.11
N MET A 81 -10.36 13.01 -6.88
CA MET A 81 -9.69 13.13 -5.59
C MET A 81 -10.66 13.57 -4.48
N PHE A 82 -11.62 14.46 -4.76
CA PHE A 82 -12.65 14.86 -3.79
C PHE A 82 -13.73 13.78 -3.56
N ALA A 83 -14.02 12.96 -4.56
CA ALA A 83 -15.03 11.90 -4.45
C ALA A 83 -14.54 10.70 -3.61
N SER A 84 -13.23 10.52 -3.47
CA SER A 84 -12.62 9.34 -2.86
C SER A 84 -12.71 9.27 -1.33
N PRO A 85 -12.44 10.33 -0.53
CA PRO A 85 -12.23 10.21 0.92
C PRO A 85 -13.39 9.56 1.66
N LEU A 86 -14.62 10.00 1.41
CA LEU A 86 -15.80 9.48 2.10
C LEU A 86 -16.05 7.98 1.82
N PRO A 87 -16.09 7.50 0.57
CA PRO A 87 -16.21 6.07 0.29
C PRO A 87 -15.07 5.24 0.90
N VAL A 88 -13.83 5.76 0.88
CA VAL A 88 -12.69 5.07 1.51
C VAL A 88 -12.92 4.87 3.01
N MET A 89 -13.32 5.92 3.73
CA MET A 89 -13.61 5.85 5.17
C MET A 89 -14.74 4.86 5.47
N ILE A 90 -15.83 4.89 4.71
CA ILE A 90 -16.96 3.97 4.87
C ILE A 90 -16.51 2.52 4.65
N CYS A 91 -15.74 2.26 3.61
CA CYS A 91 -15.27 0.90 3.31
C CYS A 91 -14.28 0.39 4.37
N ILE A 92 -13.35 1.23 4.87
CA ILE A 92 -12.47 0.87 5.98
C ILE A 92 -13.30 0.47 7.21
N PHE A 93 -14.26 1.30 7.58
CA PHE A 93 -15.13 1.02 8.72
C PHE A 93 -15.86 -0.32 8.55
N LEU A 94 -16.51 -0.56 7.41
CA LEU A 94 -17.27 -1.78 7.16
C LEU A 94 -16.39 -3.04 7.05
N ILE A 95 -15.17 -2.95 6.54
CA ILE A 95 -14.23 -4.07 6.51
C ILE A 95 -13.92 -4.55 7.93
N PHE A 96 -13.66 -3.66 8.86
CA PHE A 96 -13.23 -4.04 10.22
C PHE A 96 -14.38 -4.13 11.24
N THR A 97 -15.62 -3.94 10.80
CA THR A 97 -16.82 -4.11 11.63
C THR A 97 -17.84 -5.06 10.98
N PRO A 98 -17.43 -6.30 10.61
CA PRO A 98 -18.38 -7.25 10.05
C PRO A 98 -19.46 -7.60 11.10
N PRO A 99 -20.74 -7.73 10.69
CA PRO A 99 -21.80 -8.17 11.57
C PRO A 99 -21.52 -9.53 12.21
N GLU A 100 -22.01 -9.73 13.43
CA GLU A 100 -21.89 -11.01 14.13
C GLU A 100 -22.85 -12.06 13.59
N GLY A 101 -22.52 -13.33 13.80
CA GLY A 101 -23.39 -14.45 13.41
C GLY A 101 -23.40 -14.77 11.90
N MET A 102 -22.56 -14.14 11.10
CA MET A 102 -22.44 -14.46 9.68
C MET A 102 -21.76 -15.83 9.48
N ASN A 103 -22.26 -16.61 8.53
CA ASN A 103 -21.59 -17.84 8.10
C ASN A 103 -20.36 -17.54 7.22
N GLN A 104 -19.51 -18.54 6.97
CA GLN A 104 -18.27 -18.41 6.19
C GLN A 104 -18.46 -17.74 4.82
N LEU A 105 -19.52 -18.08 4.10
CA LEU A 105 -19.80 -17.53 2.79
C LEU A 105 -20.22 -16.05 2.86
N ALA A 106 -21.02 -15.70 3.86
CA ALA A 106 -21.43 -14.31 4.08
C ALA A 106 -20.26 -13.43 4.51
N ILE A 107 -19.38 -13.92 5.41
CA ILE A 107 -18.13 -13.23 5.79
C ILE A 107 -17.22 -13.03 4.56
N PHE A 108 -17.06 -14.09 3.75
CA PHE A 108 -16.29 -14.01 2.52
C PHE A 108 -16.85 -12.97 1.55
N ALA A 109 -18.17 -12.97 1.33
CA ALA A 109 -18.81 -12.00 0.44
C ALA A 109 -18.69 -10.55 0.97
N TRP A 110 -18.85 -10.36 2.29
CA TRP A 110 -18.66 -9.08 2.96
C TRP A 110 -17.23 -8.55 2.77
N PHE A 111 -16.24 -9.35 3.14
CA PHE A 111 -14.84 -8.98 3.03
C PHE A 111 -14.44 -8.68 1.58
N THR A 112 -14.79 -9.59 0.66
CA THR A 112 -14.48 -9.41 -0.78
C THR A 112 -15.15 -8.16 -1.33
N GLY A 113 -16.44 -7.97 -1.08
CA GLY A 113 -17.21 -6.85 -1.61
C GLY A 113 -16.68 -5.50 -1.13
N PHE A 114 -16.48 -5.35 0.18
CA PHE A 114 -15.96 -4.08 0.72
C PHE A 114 -14.48 -3.85 0.41
N THR A 115 -13.67 -4.90 0.27
CA THR A 115 -12.28 -4.73 -0.18
C THR A 115 -12.21 -4.28 -1.64
N ILE A 116 -13.05 -4.82 -2.53
CA ILE A 116 -13.17 -4.33 -3.92
C ILE A 116 -13.61 -2.86 -3.93
N LEU A 117 -14.65 -2.51 -3.17
CA LEU A 117 -15.14 -1.14 -3.09
C LEU A 117 -14.10 -0.19 -2.50
N LEU A 118 -13.33 -0.62 -1.50
CA LEU A 118 -12.23 0.16 -0.94
C LEU A 118 -11.14 0.41 -1.99
N LYS A 119 -10.74 -0.65 -2.71
CA LYS A 119 -9.76 -0.55 -3.80
C LYS A 119 -10.23 0.44 -4.88
N LEU A 120 -11.45 0.30 -5.37
CA LEU A 120 -12.04 1.25 -6.32
C LEU A 120 -12.06 2.68 -5.79
N SER A 121 -12.43 2.85 -4.52
CA SER A 121 -12.52 4.16 -3.88
C SER A 121 -11.16 4.84 -3.73
N ILE A 122 -10.13 4.09 -3.31
CA ILE A 122 -8.78 4.66 -3.18
C ILE A 122 -8.14 4.90 -4.54
N THR A 123 -8.41 4.08 -5.55
CA THR A 123 -7.95 4.28 -6.93
C THR A 123 -8.47 5.61 -7.50
N LEU A 124 -9.70 6.05 -7.13
CA LEU A 124 -10.22 7.36 -7.50
C LEU A 124 -9.34 8.52 -6.97
N PHE A 125 -8.56 8.30 -5.92
CA PHE A 125 -7.58 9.26 -5.43
C PHE A 125 -6.19 8.99 -6.02
N THR A 126 -5.67 7.80 -5.84
CA THR A 126 -4.27 7.43 -6.11
C THR A 126 -3.86 7.70 -7.56
N ILE A 127 -4.67 7.28 -8.53
CA ILE A 127 -4.34 7.43 -9.95
C ILE A 127 -4.35 8.91 -10.39
N PRO A 128 -5.40 9.72 -10.10
CA PRO A 128 -5.35 11.15 -10.39
C PRO A 128 -4.28 11.90 -9.60
N HIS A 129 -4.01 11.52 -8.35
CA HIS A 129 -2.99 12.11 -7.51
C HIS A 129 -1.58 11.89 -8.09
N LEU A 130 -1.25 10.65 -8.45
CA LEU A 130 0.04 10.33 -9.10
C LEU A 130 0.23 11.11 -10.40
N ALA A 131 -0.81 11.18 -11.21
CA ALA A 131 -0.77 11.92 -12.47
C ALA A 131 -0.67 13.45 -12.23
N LEU A 132 -1.32 13.99 -11.19
CA LEU A 132 -1.18 15.39 -10.77
C LEU A 132 0.28 15.71 -10.46
N GLY A 133 0.96 14.87 -9.67
CA GLY A 133 2.36 15.08 -9.31
C GLY A 133 3.29 15.18 -10.52
N ALA A 134 3.03 14.38 -11.56
CA ALA A 134 3.78 14.44 -12.81
C ALA A 134 3.50 15.71 -13.65
N GLU A 135 2.34 16.35 -13.45
CA GLU A 135 1.89 17.55 -14.16
C GLU A 135 2.23 18.86 -13.47
N LEU A 136 2.59 18.83 -12.16
CA LEU A 136 2.93 20.04 -11.40
C LEU A 136 4.16 20.77 -11.92
N SER A 137 5.08 20.07 -12.63
CA SER A 137 6.27 20.70 -13.23
C SER A 137 6.66 20.01 -14.53
N ASP A 138 7.09 20.79 -15.52
CA ASP A 138 7.71 20.27 -16.74
C ASP A 138 9.22 19.99 -16.55
N ASP A 139 9.82 20.53 -15.48
CA ASP A 139 11.23 20.30 -15.16
C ASP A 139 11.44 18.92 -14.53
N TYR A 140 12.39 18.16 -15.06
CA TYR A 140 12.68 16.79 -14.61
C TYR A 140 13.15 16.75 -13.15
N ILE A 141 14.01 17.70 -12.75
CA ILE A 141 14.57 17.75 -11.39
C ILE A 141 13.47 18.12 -10.39
N GLU A 142 12.64 19.11 -10.74
CA GLU A 142 11.51 19.49 -9.88
C GLU A 142 10.47 18.37 -9.74
N ARG A 143 10.16 17.62 -10.79
CA ARG A 143 9.32 16.42 -10.69
C ARG A 143 9.92 15.37 -9.75
N SER A 144 11.22 15.14 -9.86
CA SER A 144 11.92 14.23 -8.97
C SER A 144 11.81 14.66 -7.50
N LYS A 145 11.95 15.97 -7.22
CA LYS A 145 11.75 16.51 -5.86
C LYS A 145 10.32 16.33 -5.37
N ILE A 146 9.30 16.58 -6.21
CA ILE A 146 7.89 16.38 -5.86
C ILE A 146 7.64 14.91 -5.49
N MET A 147 8.13 13.96 -6.29
CA MET A 147 8.00 12.53 -6.01
C MET A 147 8.77 12.11 -4.75
N SER A 148 9.92 12.71 -4.48
CA SER A 148 10.66 12.47 -3.23
C SER A 148 9.87 12.93 -2.00
N PHE A 149 9.23 14.11 -2.05
CA PHE A 149 8.31 14.57 -0.99
C PHE A 149 7.14 13.61 -0.80
N ASN A 150 6.55 13.16 -1.91
CA ASN A 150 5.46 12.18 -1.88
C ASN A 150 5.89 10.90 -1.16
N ASN A 151 7.04 10.34 -1.51
CA ASN A 151 7.56 9.13 -0.90
C ASN A 151 7.88 9.30 0.59
N VAL A 152 8.52 10.41 0.98
CA VAL A 152 8.80 10.69 2.40
C VAL A 152 7.50 10.74 3.22
N LEU A 153 6.48 11.45 2.72
CA LEU A 153 5.19 11.54 3.41
C LEU A 153 4.40 10.23 3.36
N SER A 154 4.55 9.43 2.32
CA SER A 154 4.02 8.05 2.28
C SER A 154 4.60 7.19 3.41
N TYR A 155 5.93 7.15 3.57
CA TYR A 155 6.56 6.45 4.70
C TYR A 155 6.15 7.02 6.06
N THR A 156 5.94 8.33 6.16
CA THR A 156 5.41 8.96 7.38
C THR A 156 4.04 8.38 7.73
N GLY A 157 3.15 8.19 6.76
CA GLY A 157 1.85 7.55 6.95
C GLY A 157 1.97 6.12 7.50
N VAL A 158 2.86 5.32 6.90
CA VAL A 158 3.16 3.96 7.37
C VAL A 158 3.66 3.97 8.81
N ILE A 159 4.61 4.84 9.14
CA ILE A 159 5.20 4.93 10.50
C ILE A 159 4.14 5.36 11.51
N ILE A 160 3.30 6.35 11.19
CA ILE A 160 2.21 6.80 12.08
C ILE A 160 1.28 5.63 12.40
N MET A 161 0.81 4.91 11.38
CA MET A 161 -0.06 3.75 11.56
C MET A 161 0.62 2.66 12.39
N HIS A 162 1.87 2.37 12.05
CA HIS A 162 2.65 1.33 12.71
C HIS A 162 2.85 1.64 14.20
N VAL A 163 3.34 2.85 14.52
CA VAL A 163 3.57 3.28 15.90
C VAL A 163 2.27 3.30 16.70
N TYR A 164 1.19 3.85 16.13
CA TYR A 164 -0.09 3.90 16.81
C TYR A 164 -0.62 2.51 17.17
N VAL A 165 -0.56 1.57 16.24
CA VAL A 165 -1.14 0.22 16.43
C VAL A 165 -0.29 -0.63 17.38
N TRP A 166 1.02 -0.71 17.14
CA TRP A 166 1.90 -1.64 17.85
C TRP A 166 2.39 -1.14 19.22
N PHE A 167 2.40 0.16 19.45
CA PHE A 167 2.88 0.71 20.75
C PHE A 167 1.76 1.28 21.62
N PHE A 168 0.61 1.65 21.03
CA PHE A 168 -0.46 2.27 21.80
C PHE A 168 -1.74 1.43 21.87
N ILE A 169 -2.09 0.65 20.85
CA ILE A 169 -3.34 -0.11 20.86
C ILE A 169 -3.13 -1.54 21.34
N PHE A 170 -2.37 -2.35 20.61
CA PHE A 170 -2.25 -3.78 20.91
C PHE A 170 -1.70 -4.11 22.30
N PRO A 171 -0.72 -3.35 22.88
CA PRO A 171 -0.22 -3.63 24.22
C PRO A 171 -1.23 -3.34 25.35
N ASN A 172 -2.24 -2.51 25.09
CA ASN A 172 -3.16 -2.00 26.12
C ASN A 172 -4.55 -2.66 26.09
N ILE A 173 -4.71 -3.79 25.44
CA ILE A 173 -5.99 -4.53 25.41
C ILE A 173 -6.09 -5.43 26.64
N GLU A 174 -7.01 -5.11 27.53
CA GLU A 174 -7.26 -5.89 28.76
C GLU A 174 -7.64 -7.35 28.44
N GLY A 175 -7.06 -8.29 29.18
CA GLY A 175 -7.34 -9.72 29.06
C GLY A 175 -6.63 -10.43 27.89
N TYR A 176 -5.80 -9.73 27.13
CA TYR A 176 -5.06 -10.30 25.99
C TYR A 176 -3.56 -9.99 26.10
N GLU A 177 -2.71 -10.99 26.19
CA GLU A 177 -1.25 -10.84 26.04
C GLU A 177 -0.88 -10.40 24.62
N LEU A 178 -1.64 -10.85 23.63
CA LEU A 178 -1.49 -10.55 22.23
C LEU A 178 -2.72 -9.78 21.74
N GLY A 179 -2.73 -8.46 21.92
CA GLY A 179 -3.88 -7.62 21.60
C GLY A 179 -4.34 -7.67 20.15
N GLN A 180 -3.45 -8.05 19.21
CA GLN A 180 -3.80 -8.25 17.79
C GLN A 180 -4.84 -9.38 17.58
N LEU A 181 -5.02 -10.27 18.55
CA LEU A 181 -6.03 -11.34 18.50
C LEU A 181 -7.39 -10.90 19.07
N SER A 182 -7.45 -9.75 19.73
CA SER A 182 -8.71 -9.22 20.25
C SER A 182 -9.47 -8.45 19.19
N ARG A 183 -10.78 -8.72 19.05
CA ARG A 183 -11.68 -7.96 18.20
C ARG A 183 -11.79 -6.49 18.64
N ASP A 184 -11.74 -6.25 19.94
CA ASP A 184 -11.90 -4.91 20.54
C ASP A 184 -10.72 -3.97 20.28
N ALA A 185 -9.58 -4.49 19.81
CA ALA A 185 -8.44 -3.69 19.40
C ALA A 185 -8.65 -2.94 18.08
N TYR A 186 -9.55 -3.40 17.22
CA TYR A 186 -9.68 -2.86 15.86
C TYR A 186 -10.51 -1.58 15.74
N PRO A 187 -11.62 -1.37 16.47
CA PRO A 187 -12.41 -0.14 16.38
C PRO A 187 -11.59 1.15 16.57
N PRO A 188 -10.71 1.31 17.59
CA PRO A 188 -9.90 2.51 17.72
C PRO A 188 -8.90 2.70 16.56
N ILE A 189 -8.34 1.61 16.01
CA ILE A 189 -7.48 1.63 14.84
C ILE A 189 -8.24 2.17 13.62
N VAL A 190 -9.45 1.67 13.41
CA VAL A 190 -10.33 2.07 12.31
C VAL A 190 -10.72 3.54 12.40
N ILE A 191 -11.15 3.99 13.56
CA ILE A 191 -11.53 5.40 13.79
C ILE A 191 -10.36 6.32 13.51
N PHE A 192 -9.19 6.01 14.07
CA PHE A 192 -7.97 6.78 13.84
C PHE A 192 -7.60 6.81 12.35
N THR A 193 -7.63 5.65 11.67
CA THR A 193 -7.32 5.58 10.24
C THR A 193 -8.31 6.38 9.42
N CYS A 194 -9.60 6.30 9.68
CA CYS A 194 -10.62 7.08 8.98
C CYS A 194 -10.37 8.59 9.13
N ILE A 195 -10.05 9.06 10.33
CA ILE A 195 -9.74 10.47 10.59
C ILE A 195 -8.48 10.90 9.81
N LEU A 196 -7.40 10.12 9.95
CA LEU A 196 -6.12 10.40 9.30
C LEU A 196 -6.27 10.45 7.77
N VAL A 197 -6.91 9.44 7.19
CA VAL A 197 -7.15 9.31 5.74
C VAL A 197 -8.07 10.41 5.24
N GLY A 198 -9.19 10.65 5.96
CA GLY A 198 -10.13 11.71 5.60
C GLY A 198 -9.47 13.08 5.54
N ILE A 199 -8.66 13.42 6.56
CA ILE A 199 -7.91 14.68 6.60
C ILE A 199 -6.85 14.71 5.49
N ALA A 200 -6.04 13.66 5.35
CA ALA A 200 -4.92 13.66 4.41
C ALA A 200 -5.38 13.77 2.95
N LEU A 201 -6.33 12.94 2.53
CA LEU A 201 -6.83 12.93 1.15
C LEU A 201 -7.56 14.25 0.82
N THR A 202 -8.45 14.70 1.72
CA THR A 202 -9.20 15.95 1.50
C THR A 202 -8.28 17.17 1.48
N SER A 203 -7.31 17.25 2.40
CA SER A 203 -6.33 18.34 2.45
C SER A 203 -5.51 18.40 1.17
N SER A 204 -5.01 17.25 0.69
CA SER A 204 -4.25 17.22 -0.56
C SER A 204 -5.07 17.70 -1.74
N ALA A 205 -6.30 17.21 -1.91
CA ALA A 205 -7.20 17.66 -2.96
C ALA A 205 -7.53 19.16 -2.84
N TYR A 206 -7.76 19.66 -1.62
CA TYR A 206 -8.14 21.05 -1.39
C TYR A 206 -6.99 22.04 -1.62
N PHE A 207 -5.80 21.76 -1.06
CA PHE A 207 -4.67 22.69 -1.12
C PHE A 207 -3.88 22.61 -2.43
N THR A 208 -4.18 21.65 -3.31
CA THR A 208 -3.60 21.60 -4.66
C THR A 208 -4.52 22.19 -5.74
N LYS A 209 -5.76 22.58 -5.40
CA LYS A 209 -6.72 23.14 -6.37
C LYS A 209 -6.25 24.46 -7.00
N ASP A 210 -5.41 25.24 -6.33
CA ASP A 210 -4.81 26.47 -6.87
C ASP A 210 -3.89 26.22 -8.07
N GLN A 211 -3.46 24.97 -8.26
CA GLN A 211 -2.65 24.57 -9.41
C GLN A 211 -3.49 24.25 -10.66
N ILE A 212 -4.81 24.05 -10.52
CA ILE A 212 -5.73 23.69 -11.64
C ILE A 212 -5.56 24.59 -12.87
N PRO A 213 -5.50 25.93 -12.74
CA PRO A 213 -5.35 26.82 -13.91
C PRO A 213 -4.02 26.63 -14.67
N LYS A 214 -3.00 26.07 -14.01
CA LYS A 214 -1.67 25.86 -14.57
C LYS A 214 -1.51 24.50 -15.22
N LEU A 215 -2.44 23.55 -14.94
CA LEU A 215 -2.37 22.20 -15.47
C LEU A 215 -2.75 22.16 -16.95
N LYS A 216 -2.08 21.29 -17.69
CA LYS A 216 -2.35 21.11 -19.12
C LYS A 216 -3.79 20.64 -19.32
N GLN A 217 -4.54 21.39 -20.13
CA GLN A 217 -5.88 20.99 -20.53
C GLN A 217 -5.83 19.69 -21.38
N PRO A 218 -6.85 18.84 -21.28
CA PRO A 218 -6.89 17.62 -22.09
C PRO A 218 -6.82 18.01 -23.57
N LYS A 219 -5.81 17.55 -24.27
CA LYS A 219 -5.80 17.59 -25.74
C LYS A 219 -6.98 16.73 -26.19
N GLU A 220 -7.75 17.23 -27.16
CA GLU A 220 -8.81 16.43 -27.78
C GLU A 220 -8.23 15.16 -28.41
N ARG A 221 -8.05 14.13 -27.61
CA ARG A 221 -7.77 12.79 -28.13
C ARG A 221 -9.10 12.18 -28.54
N LYS A 222 -9.36 12.13 -29.85
CA LYS A 222 -10.39 11.28 -30.47
C LYS A 222 -10.08 9.78 -30.31
N SER A 223 -9.54 9.38 -29.19
CA SER A 223 -9.31 7.96 -28.89
C SER A 223 -10.57 7.42 -28.22
N LYS A 224 -11.41 6.73 -28.96
CA LYS A 224 -12.37 5.80 -28.37
C LYS A 224 -11.54 4.85 -27.50
N ASN A 225 -11.72 4.99 -26.16
CA ASN A 225 -11.15 4.05 -25.18
C ASN A 225 -11.68 2.66 -25.52
N ASN A 226 -10.89 1.89 -26.21
CA ASN A 226 -11.25 0.54 -26.56
C ASN A 226 -10.46 -0.40 -25.64
N LEU A 227 -11.12 -0.89 -24.58
CA LEU A 227 -10.58 -1.95 -23.69
C LEU A 227 -9.98 -3.10 -24.52
N PHE A 228 -10.60 -3.42 -25.64
CA PHE A 228 -10.09 -4.42 -26.57
C PHE A 228 -8.72 -4.04 -27.16
N ARG A 229 -8.48 -2.76 -27.43
CA ARG A 229 -7.17 -2.27 -27.89
C ARG A 229 -6.11 -2.37 -26.79
N PHE A 230 -6.48 -2.09 -25.54
CA PHE A 230 -5.61 -2.27 -24.39
C PHE A 230 -5.14 -3.72 -24.25
N PHE A 231 -6.05 -4.70 -24.26
CA PHE A 231 -5.69 -6.12 -24.21
C PHE A 231 -4.88 -6.58 -25.42
N LYS A 232 -5.18 -6.06 -26.61
CA LYS A 232 -4.39 -6.34 -27.82
C LYS A 232 -2.96 -5.80 -27.72
N ASP A 233 -2.79 -4.63 -27.13
CA ASP A 233 -1.46 -4.03 -26.95
C ASP A 233 -0.66 -4.77 -25.86
N ILE A 234 -1.29 -5.26 -24.79
CA ILE A 234 -0.66 -6.20 -23.82
C ILE A 234 -0.16 -7.44 -24.56
N GLY A 235 -0.97 -8.06 -25.42
CA GLY A 235 -0.56 -9.23 -26.20
C GLY A 235 0.65 -8.99 -27.12
N LYS A 236 0.83 -7.76 -27.63
CA LYS A 236 2.02 -7.39 -28.42
C LYS A 236 3.26 -7.25 -27.51
N VAL A 237 3.11 -6.66 -26.34
CA VAL A 237 4.21 -6.46 -25.37
C VAL A 237 4.71 -7.80 -24.86
N LEU A 238 3.82 -8.75 -24.59
CA LEU A 238 4.17 -10.11 -24.17
C LEU A 238 4.95 -10.92 -25.21
N LYS A 239 4.97 -10.51 -26.48
CA LYS A 239 5.81 -11.12 -27.52
C LYS A 239 7.28 -10.70 -27.42
N ASN A 240 7.59 -9.64 -26.68
CA ASN A 240 8.97 -9.22 -26.45
C ASN A 240 9.60 -10.09 -25.36
N LYS A 241 10.58 -10.92 -25.72
CA LYS A 241 11.25 -11.87 -24.81
C LYS A 241 11.89 -11.18 -23.60
N ASN A 242 12.54 -10.02 -23.82
CA ASN A 242 13.19 -9.29 -22.72
C ASN A 242 12.17 -8.78 -21.71
N TYR A 243 11.01 -8.32 -22.19
CA TYR A 243 9.90 -7.90 -21.34
C TYR A 243 9.29 -9.08 -20.59
N LEU A 244 9.16 -10.24 -21.25
CA LEU A 244 8.66 -11.46 -20.60
C LEU A 244 9.58 -11.92 -19.47
N TYR A 245 10.91 -11.91 -19.66
CA TYR A 245 11.86 -12.25 -18.59
C TYR A 245 11.79 -11.25 -17.43
N LEU A 246 11.63 -9.95 -17.72
CA LEU A 246 11.42 -8.94 -16.68
C LEU A 246 10.13 -9.20 -15.89
N LEU A 247 9.02 -9.49 -16.57
CA LEU A 247 7.75 -9.82 -15.95
C LEU A 247 7.84 -11.07 -15.06
N LEU A 248 8.51 -12.13 -15.53
CA LEU A 248 8.72 -13.34 -14.74
C LEU A 248 9.56 -13.05 -13.49
N GLY A 249 10.62 -12.24 -13.62
CA GLY A 249 11.43 -11.81 -12.48
C GLY A 249 10.61 -11.03 -11.44
N ILE A 250 9.81 -10.06 -11.88
CA ILE A 250 8.91 -9.30 -11.02
C ILE A 250 7.84 -10.20 -10.40
N PHE A 251 7.30 -11.16 -11.14
CA PHE A 251 6.31 -12.11 -10.65
C PHE A 251 6.86 -12.94 -9.47
N PHE A 252 8.04 -13.55 -9.60
CA PHE A 252 8.64 -14.32 -8.51
C PHE A 252 9.02 -13.42 -7.32
N LEU A 253 9.54 -12.23 -7.56
CA LEU A 253 9.83 -11.25 -6.52
C LEU A 253 8.55 -10.83 -5.78
N SER A 254 7.45 -10.64 -6.49
CA SER A 254 6.14 -10.30 -5.89
C SER A 254 5.59 -11.45 -5.04
N ILE A 255 5.79 -12.71 -5.45
CA ILE A 255 5.43 -13.87 -4.62
C ILE A 255 6.24 -13.86 -3.31
N LEU A 256 7.55 -13.63 -3.39
CA LEU A 256 8.43 -13.59 -2.22
C LEU A 256 7.98 -12.49 -1.24
N ILE A 257 7.81 -11.25 -1.73
CA ILE A 257 7.39 -10.11 -0.92
C ILE A 257 5.99 -10.33 -0.35
N GLY A 258 5.03 -10.71 -1.18
CA GLY A 258 3.64 -10.92 -0.75
C GLY A 258 3.49 -12.04 0.29
N THR A 259 4.26 -13.13 0.14
CA THR A 259 4.29 -14.21 1.14
C THR A 259 4.85 -13.71 2.47
N HIS A 260 5.96 -12.96 2.43
CA HIS A 260 6.56 -12.38 3.64
C HIS A 260 5.60 -11.39 4.33
N GLU A 261 4.95 -10.50 3.58
CA GLU A 261 4.00 -9.52 4.14
C GLU A 261 2.81 -10.20 4.84
N VAL A 262 2.23 -11.24 4.23
CA VAL A 262 1.08 -11.94 4.80
C VAL A 262 1.48 -12.86 5.95
N LEU A 263 2.53 -13.67 5.79
CA LEU A 263 2.93 -14.67 6.79
C LEU A 263 3.81 -14.09 7.90
N GLY A 264 4.42 -12.93 7.71
CA GLY A 264 5.29 -12.31 8.68
C GLY A 264 4.61 -12.14 10.04
N LEU A 265 3.40 -11.58 10.06
CA LEU A 265 2.65 -11.40 11.30
C LEU A 265 2.30 -12.74 11.98
N TYR A 266 2.01 -13.81 11.23
CA TYR A 266 1.80 -15.14 11.78
C TYR A 266 3.06 -15.70 12.43
N MET A 267 4.21 -15.51 11.77
CA MET A 267 5.50 -15.94 12.33
C MET A 267 5.81 -15.20 13.64
N TYR A 268 5.61 -13.88 13.67
CA TYR A 268 5.83 -13.08 14.89
C TYR A 268 4.90 -13.49 16.02
N THR A 269 3.61 -13.71 15.71
CA THR A 269 2.58 -14.02 16.71
C THR A 269 2.66 -15.46 17.22
N PHE A 270 2.79 -16.46 16.33
CA PHE A 270 2.61 -17.87 16.68
C PHE A 270 3.91 -18.67 16.78
N TYR A 271 4.91 -18.34 15.98
CA TYR A 271 6.18 -19.06 15.98
C TYR A 271 7.16 -18.41 16.96
N TRP A 272 7.42 -17.13 16.81
CA TRP A 272 8.34 -16.39 17.67
C TRP A 272 7.69 -15.91 18.98
N LYS A 273 6.37 -15.93 19.06
CA LYS A 273 5.57 -15.51 20.25
C LYS A 273 5.95 -14.11 20.76
N LEU A 274 6.27 -13.20 19.85
CA LEU A 274 6.68 -11.85 20.19
C LEU A 274 5.52 -11.06 20.77
N SER A 275 5.80 -10.28 21.82
CA SER A 275 4.85 -9.30 22.33
C SER A 275 4.53 -8.24 21.24
N PRO A 276 3.41 -7.50 21.38
CA PRO A 276 3.10 -6.42 20.45
C PRO A 276 4.23 -5.39 20.31
N ILE A 277 4.85 -5.01 21.43
CA ILE A 277 5.96 -4.03 21.46
C ILE A 277 7.19 -4.58 20.73
N GLN A 278 7.56 -5.85 20.96
CA GLN A 278 8.69 -6.49 20.28
C GLN A 278 8.44 -6.57 18.77
N THR A 279 7.22 -6.96 18.37
CA THR A 279 6.79 -6.96 16.96
C THR A 279 6.89 -5.55 16.36
N GLY A 280 6.46 -4.54 17.11
CA GLY A 280 6.56 -3.13 16.72
C GLY A 280 8.00 -2.71 16.44
N TRP A 281 8.94 -3.01 17.31
CA TRP A 281 10.36 -2.71 17.12
C TRP A 281 10.96 -3.46 15.92
N LEU A 282 10.62 -4.73 15.76
CA LEU A 282 11.12 -5.56 14.67
C LEU A 282 10.72 -5.01 13.30
N ILE A 283 9.46 -4.59 13.16
CA ILE A 283 8.98 -4.01 11.90
C ILE A 283 9.56 -2.59 11.68
N LEU A 284 9.72 -1.77 12.73
CA LEU A 284 10.39 -0.46 12.61
C LEU A 284 11.84 -0.58 12.13
N ASN A 285 12.56 -1.63 12.52
CA ASN A 285 13.91 -1.89 12.02
C ASN A 285 13.97 -2.03 10.50
N ASN A 286 12.89 -2.49 9.84
CA ASN A 286 12.82 -2.53 8.38
C ASN A 286 12.94 -1.12 7.77
N VAL A 287 12.41 -0.09 8.42
CA VAL A 287 12.49 1.30 7.93
C VAL A 287 13.96 1.75 7.88
N PHE A 288 14.75 1.42 8.92
CA PHE A 288 16.19 1.70 8.93
C PHE A 288 16.92 0.87 7.87
N GLY A 289 16.54 -0.40 7.70
CA GLY A 289 17.05 -1.27 6.65
C GLY A 289 16.84 -0.69 5.24
N TYR A 290 15.65 -0.17 4.96
CA TYR A 290 15.35 0.51 3.70
C TYR A 290 16.20 1.77 3.51
N ALA A 291 16.35 2.60 4.54
CA ALA A 291 17.18 3.81 4.45
C ALA A 291 18.64 3.47 4.13
N ILE A 292 19.22 2.47 4.81
CA ILE A 292 20.56 1.97 4.53
C ILE A 292 20.63 1.39 3.10
N GLY A 293 19.63 0.60 2.70
CA GLY A 293 19.52 0.02 1.37
C GLY A 293 19.54 1.07 0.26
N PHE A 294 18.84 2.18 0.42
CA PHE A 294 18.87 3.30 -0.54
C PHE A 294 20.26 3.89 -0.70
N ILE A 295 20.98 4.12 0.42
CA ILE A 295 22.33 4.69 0.39
C ILE A 295 23.32 3.73 -0.27
N VAL A 296 23.24 2.45 0.08
CA VAL A 296 24.11 1.39 -0.47
C VAL A 296 23.83 1.20 -1.97
N THR A 297 22.58 1.10 -2.35
CA THR A 297 22.18 0.91 -3.76
C THR A 297 22.62 2.08 -4.63
N ALA A 298 22.50 3.32 -4.15
CA ALA A 298 22.98 4.49 -4.88
C ALA A 298 24.49 4.44 -5.18
N ARG A 299 25.29 3.94 -4.22
CA ARG A 299 26.74 3.75 -4.40
C ARG A 299 27.07 2.57 -5.32
N LEU A 300 26.30 1.49 -5.23
CA LEU A 300 26.51 0.31 -6.07
C LEU A 300 26.19 0.58 -7.54
N HIS A 301 25.17 1.41 -7.83
CA HIS A 301 24.84 1.82 -9.20
C HIS A 301 25.94 2.60 -9.90
N ALA A 302 26.88 3.19 -9.15
CA ALA A 302 28.05 3.83 -9.73
C ALA A 302 29.12 2.84 -10.23
N LYS A 303 29.04 1.55 -9.80
CA LYS A 303 30.06 0.53 -10.07
C LYS A 303 29.53 -0.69 -10.84
N PHE A 304 28.26 -0.99 -10.71
CA PHE A 304 27.65 -2.19 -11.27
C PHE A 304 26.39 -1.86 -12.10
N ASP A 305 26.12 -2.68 -13.10
CA ASP A 305 24.92 -2.57 -13.91
C ASP A 305 23.66 -2.91 -13.10
N LYS A 306 22.54 -2.25 -13.41
CA LYS A 306 21.24 -2.40 -12.73
C LYS A 306 20.78 -3.85 -12.56
N PRO A 307 20.88 -4.74 -13.59
CA PRO A 307 20.46 -6.14 -13.45
C PRO A 307 21.23 -6.90 -12.35
N ILE A 308 22.53 -6.65 -12.24
CA ILE A 308 23.38 -7.29 -11.23
C ILE A 308 22.93 -6.90 -9.83
N ILE A 309 22.65 -5.61 -9.62
CA ILE A 309 22.21 -5.08 -8.32
C ILE A 309 20.84 -5.66 -7.94
N ILE A 310 19.92 -5.78 -8.89
CA ILE A 310 18.59 -6.36 -8.64
C ILE A 310 18.75 -7.83 -8.19
N VAL A 311 19.57 -8.62 -8.89
CA VAL A 311 19.79 -10.03 -8.54
C VAL A 311 20.46 -10.17 -7.18
N LEU A 312 21.51 -9.40 -6.91
CA LEU A 312 22.19 -9.41 -5.62
C LEU A 312 21.27 -9.01 -4.48
N SER A 313 20.44 -7.98 -4.68
CA SER A 313 19.45 -7.54 -3.69
C SER A 313 18.39 -8.63 -3.42
N ALA A 314 17.90 -9.30 -4.45
CA ALA A 314 16.94 -10.40 -4.30
C ALA A 314 17.54 -11.58 -3.54
N ILE A 315 18.79 -11.99 -3.85
CA ILE A 315 19.50 -13.04 -3.13
C ILE A 315 19.72 -12.64 -1.66
N THR A 316 20.20 -11.44 -1.42
CA THR A 316 20.45 -10.93 -0.06
C THR A 316 19.15 -10.95 0.76
N LEU A 317 18.06 -10.43 0.20
CA LEU A 317 16.75 -10.43 0.83
C LEU A 317 16.28 -11.85 1.18
N SER A 318 16.37 -12.78 0.23
CA SER A 318 15.97 -14.19 0.42
C SER A 318 16.78 -14.88 1.51
N VAL A 319 18.11 -14.67 1.52
CA VAL A 319 19.00 -15.26 2.52
C VAL A 319 18.69 -14.72 3.92
N PHE A 320 18.61 -13.39 4.07
CA PHE A 320 18.40 -12.80 5.40
C PHE A 320 16.99 -13.09 5.96
N TRP A 321 15.95 -13.12 5.13
CA TRP A 321 14.61 -13.49 5.60
C TRP A 321 14.51 -14.98 6.01
N SER A 322 15.23 -15.87 5.32
CA SER A 322 15.24 -17.29 5.64
C SER A 322 16.18 -17.63 6.80
N LEU A 323 17.21 -16.81 7.03
CA LEU A 323 18.30 -17.12 7.97
C LEU A 323 17.78 -17.32 9.39
N ALA A 324 16.91 -16.45 9.89
CA ALA A 324 16.37 -16.56 11.25
C ALA A 324 15.61 -17.88 11.45
N VAL A 325 14.78 -18.27 10.46
CA VAL A 325 14.02 -19.54 10.50
C VAL A 325 14.98 -20.74 10.42
N ILE A 326 15.95 -20.68 9.52
CA ILE A 326 16.95 -21.76 9.36
C ILE A 326 17.75 -21.96 10.66
N LEU A 327 18.25 -20.88 11.25
CA LEU A 327 18.99 -20.95 12.52
C LEU A 327 18.14 -21.54 13.64
N SER A 328 16.86 -21.17 13.71
CA SER A 328 15.92 -21.74 14.68
C SER A 328 15.70 -23.24 14.47
N LEU A 329 15.53 -23.70 13.23
CA LEU A 329 15.36 -25.13 12.91
C LEU A 329 16.58 -25.97 13.30
N PHE A 330 17.77 -25.39 13.26
CA PHE A 330 19.00 -26.06 13.70
C PHE A 330 19.31 -25.87 15.19
N GLY A 331 18.42 -25.24 15.96
CA GLY A 331 18.65 -24.97 17.40
C GLY A 331 19.76 -23.95 17.67
N LEU A 332 20.16 -23.16 16.69
CA LEU A 332 21.20 -22.14 16.77
C LEU A 332 20.66 -20.74 17.09
N ALA A 333 19.34 -20.56 17.04
CA ALA A 333 18.69 -19.33 17.48
C ALA A 333 18.29 -19.47 18.94
N PRO A 334 18.27 -18.37 19.73
CA PRO A 334 17.70 -18.37 21.07
C PRO A 334 16.26 -18.88 21.06
N ASP A 335 15.90 -19.67 22.09
CA ASP A 335 14.51 -20.09 22.25
C ASP A 335 13.62 -18.85 22.40
N PRO A 336 12.54 -18.72 21.60
CA PRO A 336 11.59 -17.62 21.77
C PRO A 336 11.06 -17.48 23.20
N ALA A 337 10.95 -18.58 23.94
CA ALA A 337 10.54 -18.57 25.35
C ALA A 337 11.60 -17.94 26.29
N SER A 338 12.80 -17.66 25.81
CA SER A 338 13.89 -17.03 26.60
C SER A 338 14.01 -15.52 26.38
N TRP A 339 13.07 -14.91 25.66
CA TRP A 339 13.10 -13.49 25.30
C TRP A 339 12.22 -12.66 26.26
N ASP A 340 12.45 -12.79 27.54
CA ASP A 340 11.83 -11.99 28.60
C ASP A 340 12.30 -10.52 28.61
#